data_916a2ebab1a2908b2cae35cbb5efffee
#
_entry.id   916a2ebab1a2908b2cae35cbb5efffee
#
_cell.length_a   1.000
_cell.length_b   1.000
_cell.length_c   1.000
_cell.angle_alpha   90.00
_cell.angle_beta   90.00
_cell.angle_gamma   90.00
#
_symmetry.space_group_name_H-M   'P 1'
#
loop_
_entity.id
_entity.type
_entity.pdbx_description
1 polymer ?
#
loop_
_entity_poly.entity_id
_entity_poly.type
_entity_poly.pdbx_seq_one_letter_code
_entity_poly.pdbx_strand_id
1 'polypeptide(L)'
;MKVLLSIILTLFVLAGVGPSFAQAEPPGFTNASRISTAGDSELPQVFASGDGIFAVWTQSSLGKSDVFFSKSTDGGYTFGSPVNLSESAKGQSLYPQFVEKDNHVYVTWQLSLSGVSTILMAKSLDGGTSFEKPIQLSDGSQLSAFPQIALSGNHVYSSWIEKSADNSTNIIFAKSDDQGNSFGVPLHMTHNVGNSGIPKLSSDGNQVYLAWEDNSRGDYEIFLSKSSDSGTSFHVPVDMSTTTGQSGTPEVIVSGNNVYAVWMDNTSGNYDIFFTKSTDGGDTFAKPVDISHLKGDSGYPQFTVWKNNIYVTWTQTISGTNYDIFFAKSSNNGDTFDKPINLSNNFGPSGWPKIASDGNIYVSWVDSTPGKFDVLITKSTDSGATFENPTNLSHSKTESYENEMAALDNTVYMVWQEGASGNHTIVFSKSTTFVPEFGPLASVALVLSIGSIIVVSYRSSLKLKI
;
A
#
# COMPACT_ATOMS: atom_id res chain seq x y z
N MET A 1 69.39 -31.00 -11.57
CA MET A 1 69.25 -30.50 -10.23
C MET A 1 67.73 -30.18 -10.02
N LYS A 2 67.03 -31.08 -9.39
CA LYS A 2 65.58 -31.03 -9.23
C LYS A 2 65.27 -30.32 -7.90
N VAL A 3 64.46 -29.25 -7.93
CA VAL A 3 63.94 -28.62 -6.72
C VAL A 3 62.47 -29.09 -6.56
N LEU A 4 62.23 -29.88 -5.54
CA LEU A 4 60.90 -30.29 -5.10
C LEU A 4 60.27 -29.14 -4.33
N LEU A 5 59.10 -28.69 -4.78
CA LEU A 5 58.25 -27.78 -4.02
C LEU A 5 57.25 -28.62 -3.23
N SER A 6 57.45 -28.69 -1.92
CA SER A 6 56.47 -29.33 -0.99
C SER A 6 55.37 -28.33 -0.66
N ILE A 7 54.16 -28.63 -1.07
CA ILE A 7 52.96 -27.94 -0.62
C ILE A 7 52.47 -28.65 0.66
N ILE A 8 52.59 -27.95 1.79
CA ILE A 8 52.01 -28.40 3.07
C ILE A 8 50.49 -28.05 3.04
N LEU A 9 49.67 -29.09 2.93
CA LEU A 9 48.23 -28.98 3.06
C LEU A 9 47.88 -29.03 4.54
N THR A 10 47.59 -27.88 5.17
CA THR A 10 47.11 -27.83 6.55
C THR A 10 45.61 -28.04 6.54
N LEU A 11 45.16 -29.25 6.94
CA LEU A 11 43.77 -29.54 7.18
C LEU A 11 43.33 -28.88 8.49
N PHE A 12 42.55 -27.80 8.41
CA PHE A 12 41.76 -27.33 9.56
C PHE A 12 40.45 -28.12 9.60
N VAL A 13 40.35 -29.00 10.56
CA VAL A 13 39.05 -29.58 10.97
C VAL A 13 38.30 -28.52 11.77
N LEU A 14 37.41 -27.77 11.10
CA LEU A 14 36.44 -26.94 11.77
C LEU A 14 35.19 -27.80 12.05
N ALA A 15 34.96 -28.04 13.33
CA ALA A 15 33.76 -28.71 13.84
C ALA A 15 32.51 -27.89 13.48
N GLY A 16 31.59 -28.52 12.79
CA GLY A 16 30.14 -28.43 12.98
C GLY A 16 29.46 -27.06 13.08
N VAL A 17 29.61 -26.21 12.02
CA VAL A 17 28.55 -25.27 11.68
C VAL A 17 28.18 -25.64 10.24
N GLY A 18 27.06 -26.34 10.07
CA GLY A 18 26.49 -26.56 8.75
C GLY A 18 26.24 -25.20 8.10
N PRO A 19 26.47 -25.06 6.77
CA PRO A 19 26.13 -23.84 6.08
C PRO A 19 24.62 -23.64 6.27
N SER A 20 24.23 -22.58 7.00
CA SER A 20 22.92 -22.01 6.83
C SER A 20 22.89 -21.58 5.36
N PHE A 21 22.17 -22.30 4.51
CA PHE A 21 21.87 -21.82 3.19
C PHE A 21 21.13 -20.52 3.39
N ALA A 22 21.81 -19.41 3.20
CA ALA A 22 21.13 -18.13 3.05
C ALA A 22 20.10 -18.34 1.94
N GLN A 23 18.85 -18.07 2.21
CA GLN A 23 17.80 -18.15 1.21
C GLN A 23 18.23 -17.20 0.07
N ALA A 24 18.20 -17.68 -1.17
CA ALA A 24 18.58 -16.85 -2.30
C ALA A 24 17.66 -15.62 -2.34
N GLU A 25 18.24 -14.45 -2.57
CA GLU A 25 17.44 -13.22 -2.72
C GLU A 25 16.43 -13.39 -3.87
N PRO A 26 15.17 -12.94 -3.68
CA PRO A 26 14.22 -12.90 -4.77
C PRO A 26 14.79 -12.05 -5.90
N PRO A 27 14.69 -12.46 -7.16
CA PRO A 27 15.24 -11.69 -8.27
C PRO A 27 14.78 -10.24 -8.26
N GLY A 28 15.70 -9.29 -8.18
CA GLY A 28 15.41 -7.86 -8.16
C GLY A 28 14.86 -7.29 -6.85
N PHE A 29 14.94 -8.04 -5.74
CA PHE A 29 14.52 -7.60 -4.40
C PHE A 29 15.56 -7.98 -3.35
N THR A 30 15.56 -7.22 -2.24
CA THR A 30 16.33 -7.60 -1.04
C THR A 30 15.67 -8.78 -0.35
N ASN A 31 16.45 -9.55 0.43
CA ASN A 31 15.86 -10.52 1.34
C ASN A 31 14.90 -9.83 2.30
N ALA A 32 13.77 -10.50 2.60
CA ALA A 32 12.82 -10.02 3.58
C ALA A 32 13.49 -9.86 4.95
N SER A 33 13.34 -8.68 5.55
CA SER A 33 13.87 -8.34 6.87
C SER A 33 12.72 -8.05 7.82
N ARG A 34 12.78 -8.62 9.02
CA ARG A 34 11.77 -8.35 10.05
C ARG A 34 11.94 -6.94 10.58
N ILE A 35 10.82 -6.19 10.66
CA ILE A 35 10.77 -4.84 11.22
C ILE A 35 9.94 -4.76 12.51
N SER A 36 9.07 -5.73 12.79
CA SER A 36 8.31 -5.78 14.05
C SER A 36 9.10 -6.44 15.19
N THR A 37 8.70 -6.20 16.44
CA THR A 37 9.23 -6.86 17.63
C THR A 37 8.56 -8.22 17.88
N ALA A 38 8.76 -8.84 19.04
CA ALA A 38 8.09 -10.08 19.41
C ALA A 38 6.62 -9.82 19.77
N GLY A 39 5.72 -10.63 19.24
CA GLY A 39 4.27 -10.51 19.37
C GLY A 39 3.59 -10.87 18.06
N ASP A 40 2.27 -10.88 18.05
CA ASP A 40 1.46 -11.10 16.84
C ASP A 40 1.23 -9.76 16.13
N SER A 41 1.88 -9.56 14.98
CA SER A 41 1.91 -8.28 14.25
C SER A 41 1.11 -8.39 12.96
N GLU A 42 0.18 -7.47 12.74
CA GLU A 42 -0.83 -7.49 11.68
C GLU A 42 -1.10 -6.08 11.12
N LEU A 43 -1.83 -6.01 10.00
CA LEU A 43 -2.32 -4.77 9.39
C LEU A 43 -1.19 -3.76 9.09
N PRO A 44 -0.14 -4.15 8.39
CA PRO A 44 0.93 -3.23 8.05
C PRO A 44 0.48 -2.17 7.05
N GLN A 45 1.11 -1.00 7.13
CA GLN A 45 1.04 0.05 6.11
C GLN A 45 2.46 0.52 5.83
N VAL A 46 2.76 0.92 4.59
CA VAL A 46 4.04 1.49 4.19
C VAL A 46 3.84 2.74 3.36
N PHE A 47 4.70 3.71 3.58
CA PHE A 47 4.77 4.94 2.79
C PHE A 47 6.23 5.30 2.54
N ALA A 48 6.50 5.87 1.37
CA ALA A 48 7.83 6.31 0.97
C ALA A 48 7.77 7.77 0.51
N SER A 49 8.65 8.60 1.04
CA SER A 49 8.84 9.99 0.63
C SER A 49 10.33 10.35 0.59
N GLY A 50 10.67 11.57 0.16
CA GLY A 50 12.04 12.06 0.25
C GLY A 50 12.63 12.07 1.68
N ASP A 51 11.78 12.05 2.71
CA ASP A 51 12.16 12.06 4.12
C ASP A 51 12.40 10.67 4.72
N GLY A 52 12.09 9.59 3.98
CA GLY A 52 12.36 8.22 4.41
C GLY A 52 11.29 7.20 3.99
N ILE A 53 11.45 6.01 4.54
CA ILE A 53 10.47 4.91 4.42
C ILE A 53 9.84 4.73 5.80
N PHE A 54 8.53 4.75 5.84
CA PHE A 54 7.74 4.72 7.07
C PHE A 54 6.85 3.49 7.07
N ALA A 55 6.75 2.83 8.21
CA ALA A 55 5.86 1.70 8.40
C ALA A 55 5.08 1.82 9.72
N VAL A 56 3.80 1.47 9.68
CA VAL A 56 2.94 1.32 10.86
C VAL A 56 2.29 -0.06 10.84
N TRP A 57 1.99 -0.60 12.01
CA TRP A 57 1.30 -1.87 12.14
C TRP A 57 0.62 -2.00 13.50
N THR A 58 -0.28 -2.95 13.61
CA THR A 58 -0.83 -3.42 14.90
C THR A 58 0.01 -4.57 15.42
N GLN A 59 0.29 -4.61 16.71
CA GLN A 59 0.97 -5.72 17.36
C GLN A 59 0.26 -6.13 18.64
N SER A 60 -0.11 -7.38 18.73
CA SER A 60 -0.82 -7.99 19.86
C SER A 60 0.14 -8.71 20.80
N SER A 61 -0.04 -8.52 22.10
CA SER A 61 0.68 -9.23 23.14
C SER A 61 -0.17 -9.27 24.40
N LEU A 62 -0.25 -10.47 25.05
CA LEU A 62 -0.96 -10.66 26.30
C LEU A 62 -2.43 -10.16 26.31
N GLY A 63 -3.13 -10.34 25.17
CA GLY A 63 -4.53 -9.95 25.01
C GLY A 63 -4.77 -8.45 24.81
N LYS A 64 -3.74 -7.68 24.54
CA LYS A 64 -3.74 -6.26 24.20
C LYS A 64 -3.13 -6.06 22.83
N SER A 65 -3.67 -5.15 22.03
CA SER A 65 -3.09 -4.76 20.75
C SER A 65 -2.69 -3.29 20.78
N ASP A 66 -1.48 -3.01 20.32
CA ASP A 66 -0.92 -1.66 20.23
C ASP A 66 -0.54 -1.32 18.79
N VAL A 67 -0.53 -0.03 18.47
CA VAL A 67 -0.03 0.51 17.20
C VAL A 67 1.43 0.86 17.33
N PHE A 68 2.24 0.34 16.40
CA PHE A 68 3.66 0.60 16.31
C PHE A 68 4.02 1.35 15.03
N PHE A 69 5.07 2.12 15.12
CA PHE A 69 5.66 2.86 14.02
C PHE A 69 7.17 2.60 13.95
N SER A 70 7.70 2.53 12.74
CA SER A 70 9.15 2.53 12.51
C SER A 70 9.49 3.28 11.23
N LYS A 71 10.71 3.81 11.17
CA LYS A 71 11.25 4.58 10.04
C LYS A 71 12.59 4.05 9.61
N SER A 72 12.84 4.07 8.30
CA SER A 72 14.16 3.94 7.68
C SER A 72 14.57 5.29 7.08
N THR A 73 15.82 5.70 7.33
CA THR A 73 16.44 6.90 6.74
C THR A 73 17.59 6.58 5.79
N ASP A 74 17.82 5.29 5.52
CA ASP A 74 18.87 4.78 4.65
C ASP A 74 18.31 4.09 3.39
N GLY A 75 17.09 4.49 2.99
CA GLY A 75 16.43 3.94 1.81
C GLY A 75 15.93 2.50 2.01
N GLY A 76 15.59 2.09 3.22
CA GLY A 76 15.03 0.78 3.53
C GLY A 76 16.07 -0.32 3.76
N TYR A 77 17.36 0.02 3.98
CA TYR A 77 18.36 -0.99 4.36
C TYR A 77 18.23 -1.38 5.82
N THR A 78 17.94 -0.41 6.70
CA THR A 78 17.65 -0.66 8.11
C THR A 78 16.45 0.17 8.58
N PHE A 79 15.75 -0.36 9.57
CA PHE A 79 14.67 0.35 10.27
C PHE A 79 15.09 0.64 11.69
N GLY A 80 14.67 1.80 12.20
CA GLY A 80 14.83 2.16 13.61
C GLY A 80 14.04 1.22 14.53
N SER A 81 14.34 1.27 15.83
CA SER A 81 13.54 0.53 16.83
C SER A 81 12.08 0.98 16.76
N PRO A 82 11.11 0.05 16.75
CA PRO A 82 9.71 0.40 16.75
C PRO A 82 9.29 1.24 17.95
N VAL A 83 8.50 2.29 17.67
CA VAL A 83 7.89 3.17 18.68
C VAL A 83 6.46 2.72 18.91
N ASN A 84 6.08 2.40 20.15
CA ASN A 84 4.69 2.12 20.53
C ASN A 84 3.92 3.45 20.67
N LEU A 85 2.95 3.69 19.79
CA LEU A 85 2.16 4.93 19.77
C LEU A 85 0.97 4.89 20.74
N SER A 86 0.51 3.72 21.15
CA SER A 86 -0.71 3.52 21.94
C SER A 86 -0.45 2.93 23.34
N GLU A 87 0.81 2.91 23.80
CA GLU A 87 1.26 2.25 25.05
C GLU A 87 0.41 2.62 26.28
N SER A 88 -0.07 3.85 26.37
CA SER A 88 -0.89 4.32 27.49
C SER A 88 -2.34 3.84 27.45
N ALA A 89 -2.81 3.31 26.31
CA ALA A 89 -4.18 2.85 26.14
C ALA A 89 -4.37 1.45 26.75
N LYS A 90 -5.58 1.20 27.25
CA LYS A 90 -6.02 -0.13 27.67
C LYS A 90 -7.00 -0.63 26.59
N GLY A 91 -6.79 -1.80 26.02
CA GLY A 91 -7.70 -2.38 25.02
C GLY A 91 -7.00 -2.76 23.72
N GLN A 92 -7.76 -2.77 22.63
CA GLN A 92 -7.31 -3.18 21.31
C GLN A 92 -7.16 -1.95 20.41
N SER A 93 -5.94 -1.59 20.06
CA SER A 93 -5.62 -0.53 19.07
C SER A 93 -5.42 -1.19 17.70
N LEU A 94 -6.31 -0.89 16.74
CA LEU A 94 -6.46 -1.60 15.48
C LEU A 94 -6.63 -0.64 14.31
N TYR A 95 -6.45 -1.14 13.09
CA TYR A 95 -6.68 -0.43 11.84
C TYR A 95 -5.94 0.91 11.76
N PRO A 96 -4.61 0.92 11.94
CA PRO A 96 -3.85 2.13 11.82
C PRO A 96 -3.89 2.65 10.38
N GLN A 97 -4.01 3.96 10.25
CA GLN A 97 -3.81 4.70 9.00
C GLN A 97 -2.83 5.82 9.28
N PHE A 98 -2.00 6.14 8.30
CA PHE A 98 -1.06 7.24 8.50
C PHE A 98 -0.80 8.01 7.21
N VAL A 99 -0.29 9.21 7.40
CA VAL A 99 0.15 10.08 6.33
C VAL A 99 1.40 10.82 6.77
N GLU A 100 2.32 11.03 5.84
CA GLU A 100 3.53 11.81 6.04
C GLU A 100 3.59 12.90 4.98
N LYS A 101 3.98 14.10 5.40
CA LYS A 101 4.28 15.22 4.51
C LYS A 101 5.16 16.24 5.22
N ASP A 102 6.20 16.71 4.51
CA ASP A 102 7.08 17.79 5.00
C ASP A 102 7.65 17.49 6.41
N ASN A 103 8.10 16.27 6.63
CA ASN A 103 8.63 15.77 7.91
C ASN A 103 7.62 15.71 9.07
N HIS A 104 6.32 15.83 8.78
CA HIS A 104 5.24 15.64 9.74
C HIS A 104 4.57 14.28 9.51
N VAL A 105 4.45 13.49 10.57
CA VAL A 105 3.78 12.17 10.52
C VAL A 105 2.55 12.20 11.42
N TYR A 106 1.42 11.76 10.89
CA TYR A 106 0.17 11.62 11.64
C TYR A 106 -0.32 10.19 11.50
N VAL A 107 -0.59 9.56 12.62
CA VAL A 107 -1.10 8.18 12.68
C VAL A 107 -2.42 8.19 13.43
N THR A 108 -3.47 7.66 12.82
CA THR A 108 -4.79 7.50 13.44
C THR A 108 -5.12 6.02 13.56
N TRP A 109 -5.86 5.64 14.60
CA TRP A 109 -6.31 4.26 14.81
C TRP A 109 -7.60 4.20 15.60
N GLN A 110 -8.22 3.03 15.58
CA GLN A 110 -9.35 2.68 16.43
C GLN A 110 -8.84 2.08 17.74
N LEU A 111 -9.30 2.60 18.89
CA LEU A 111 -9.13 1.98 20.20
C LEU A 111 -10.44 1.37 20.64
N SER A 112 -10.49 0.06 20.83
CA SER A 112 -11.66 -0.67 21.36
C SER A 112 -11.40 -1.07 22.80
N LEU A 113 -12.29 -0.64 23.70
CA LEU A 113 -12.22 -0.90 25.13
C LEU A 113 -13.61 -1.11 25.73
N SER A 114 -13.83 -2.28 26.34
CA SER A 114 -15.07 -2.57 27.10
C SER A 114 -16.38 -2.36 26.32
N GLY A 115 -16.36 -2.70 25.02
CA GLY A 115 -17.55 -2.58 24.15
C GLY A 115 -17.77 -1.21 23.54
N VAL A 116 -16.86 -0.27 23.77
CA VAL A 116 -16.83 1.05 23.12
C VAL A 116 -15.61 1.13 22.23
N SER A 117 -15.68 1.86 21.13
CA SER A 117 -14.51 2.17 20.32
C SER A 117 -14.43 3.65 19.99
N THR A 118 -13.21 4.17 20.03
CA THR A 118 -12.88 5.57 19.79
C THR A 118 -11.78 5.71 18.75
N ILE A 119 -11.73 6.85 18.07
CA ILE A 119 -10.65 7.18 17.14
C ILE A 119 -9.63 8.05 17.89
N LEU A 120 -8.39 7.59 17.84
CA LEU A 120 -7.22 8.31 18.38
C LEU A 120 -6.28 8.72 17.24
N MET A 121 -5.48 9.75 17.51
CA MET A 121 -4.42 10.21 16.61
C MET A 121 -3.17 10.58 17.42
N ALA A 122 -2.02 10.12 16.96
CA ALA A 122 -0.70 10.61 17.39
C ALA A 122 -0.03 11.37 16.25
N LYS A 123 0.79 12.37 16.59
CA LYS A 123 1.56 13.13 15.61
C LYS A 123 3.02 13.23 16.00
N SER A 124 3.85 13.34 14.97
CA SER A 124 5.26 13.68 15.06
C SER A 124 5.52 14.89 14.16
N LEU A 125 6.28 15.85 14.64
CA LEU A 125 6.71 17.04 13.89
C LEU A 125 8.21 16.98 13.54
N ASP A 126 8.85 15.84 13.79
CA ASP A 126 10.29 15.60 13.59
C ASP A 126 10.53 14.32 12.74
N GLY A 127 9.62 14.04 11.82
CA GLY A 127 9.71 12.93 10.88
C GLY A 127 9.63 11.55 11.54
N GLY A 128 8.87 11.41 12.61
CA GLY A 128 8.69 10.14 13.30
C GLY A 128 9.81 9.80 14.30
N THR A 129 10.69 10.76 14.63
CA THR A 129 11.72 10.56 15.65
C THR A 129 11.12 10.52 17.06
N SER A 130 10.13 11.38 17.31
CA SER A 130 9.33 11.37 18.52
C SER A 130 7.86 11.62 18.20
N PHE A 131 6.96 11.14 19.06
CA PHE A 131 5.52 11.35 18.94
C PHE A 131 4.97 12.04 20.17
N GLU A 132 4.04 12.96 19.97
CA GLU A 132 3.27 13.56 21.03
C GLU A 132 2.26 12.54 21.59
N LYS A 133 1.74 12.82 22.80
CA LYS A 133 0.69 11.99 23.41
C LYS A 133 -0.53 11.96 22.49
N PRO A 134 -1.13 10.77 22.24
CA PRO A 134 -2.32 10.66 21.42
C PRO A 134 -3.48 11.53 21.94
N ILE A 135 -4.22 12.11 20.99
CA ILE A 135 -5.47 12.83 21.23
C ILE A 135 -6.64 12.01 20.72
N GLN A 136 -7.80 12.16 21.35
CA GLN A 136 -9.04 11.50 20.96
C GLN A 136 -9.80 12.39 19.98
N LEU A 137 -10.22 11.82 18.82
CA LEU A 137 -10.96 12.53 17.78
C LEU A 137 -12.48 12.33 17.88
N SER A 138 -12.93 11.12 18.18
CA SER A 138 -14.34 10.83 18.43
C SER A 138 -14.71 11.01 19.91
N ASP A 139 -15.95 11.31 20.24
CA ASP A 139 -16.37 11.61 21.62
C ASP A 139 -16.41 10.38 22.54
N GLY A 140 -16.37 9.17 21.98
CA GLY A 140 -16.41 7.91 22.72
C GLY A 140 -17.78 7.52 23.25
N SER A 141 -18.84 8.23 22.85
CA SER A 141 -20.23 7.90 23.22
C SER A 141 -20.81 6.76 22.37
N GLN A 142 -20.24 6.56 21.18
CA GLN A 142 -20.67 5.60 20.18
C GLN A 142 -19.50 4.70 19.74
N LEU A 143 -19.79 3.66 18.95
CA LEU A 143 -18.77 2.82 18.33
C LEU A 143 -18.22 3.53 17.10
N SER A 144 -16.96 3.97 17.17
CA SER A 144 -16.24 4.61 16.06
C SER A 144 -15.19 3.66 15.49
N ALA A 145 -15.10 3.53 14.15
CA ALA A 145 -14.27 2.53 13.50
C ALA A 145 -13.73 3.00 12.13
N PHE A 146 -12.70 2.29 11.65
CA PHE A 146 -12.12 2.44 10.31
C PHE A 146 -11.73 3.88 9.96
N PRO A 147 -10.82 4.49 10.73
CA PRO A 147 -10.40 5.86 10.48
C PRO A 147 -9.66 6.00 9.15
N GLN A 148 -9.79 7.18 8.55
CA GLN A 148 -8.98 7.66 7.44
C GLN A 148 -8.31 8.96 7.86
N ILE A 149 -7.19 9.31 7.22
CA ILE A 149 -6.45 10.54 7.49
C ILE A 149 -5.90 11.13 6.19
N ALA A 150 -5.94 12.46 6.07
CA ALA A 150 -5.37 13.20 4.95
C ALA A 150 -4.78 14.53 5.43
N LEU A 151 -3.86 15.11 4.65
CA LEU A 151 -3.17 16.36 4.97
C LEU A 151 -3.24 17.34 3.80
N SER A 152 -3.44 18.62 4.09
CA SER A 152 -3.17 19.68 3.14
C SER A 152 -2.69 20.95 3.86
N GLY A 153 -1.47 21.38 3.59
CA GLY A 153 -0.83 22.50 4.29
C GLY A 153 -0.80 22.24 5.80
N ASN A 154 -1.37 23.16 6.57
CA ASN A 154 -1.47 23.03 8.04
C ASN A 154 -2.72 22.27 8.50
N HIS A 155 -3.57 21.83 7.57
CA HIS A 155 -4.81 21.14 7.89
C HIS A 155 -4.58 19.64 8.00
N VAL A 156 -5.15 19.04 9.05
CA VAL A 156 -5.24 17.59 9.24
C VAL A 156 -6.71 17.22 9.21
N TYR A 157 -7.04 16.25 8.38
CA TYR A 157 -8.41 15.75 8.21
C TYR A 157 -8.47 14.30 8.62
N SER A 158 -9.54 13.93 9.33
CA SER A 158 -9.85 12.54 9.63
C SER A 158 -11.31 12.26 9.37
N SER A 159 -11.63 11.07 8.91
CA SER A 159 -13.01 10.57 8.81
C SER A 159 -13.09 9.15 9.35
N TRP A 160 -14.26 8.75 9.81
CA TRP A 160 -14.50 7.42 10.35
C TRP A 160 -15.97 7.05 10.24
N ILE A 161 -16.28 5.81 10.52
CA ILE A 161 -17.64 5.31 10.69
C ILE A 161 -18.03 5.45 12.16
N GLU A 162 -19.23 5.92 12.42
CA GLU A 162 -19.82 5.94 13.77
C GLU A 162 -21.17 5.24 13.78
N LYS A 163 -21.37 4.37 14.75
CA LYS A 163 -22.61 3.63 14.92
C LYS A 163 -23.58 4.44 15.78
N SER A 164 -24.76 4.73 15.27
CA SER A 164 -25.82 5.44 15.97
C SER A 164 -26.62 4.55 16.93
N ALA A 165 -27.45 5.16 17.76
CA ALA A 165 -28.27 4.46 18.75
C ALA A 165 -29.32 3.51 18.13
N ASP A 166 -29.77 3.77 16.90
CA ASP A 166 -30.65 2.92 16.11
C ASP A 166 -29.94 1.78 15.36
N ASN A 167 -28.63 1.61 15.60
CA ASN A 167 -27.72 0.67 14.94
C ASN A 167 -27.35 1.00 13.49
N SER A 168 -27.81 2.11 12.92
CA SER A 168 -27.29 2.61 11.63
C SER A 168 -25.84 3.05 11.79
N THR A 169 -25.10 3.09 10.67
CA THR A 169 -23.72 3.61 10.63
C THR A 169 -23.67 4.89 9.80
N ASN A 170 -22.92 5.87 10.29
CA ASN A 170 -22.77 7.17 9.67
C ASN A 170 -21.31 7.51 9.43
N ILE A 171 -21.04 8.34 8.44
CA ILE A 171 -19.73 8.90 8.16
C ILE A 171 -19.56 10.19 8.95
N ILE A 172 -18.48 10.26 9.71
CA ILE A 172 -18.06 11.42 10.49
C ILE A 172 -16.78 11.98 9.89
N PHE A 173 -16.65 13.30 9.94
CA PHE A 173 -15.47 14.04 9.49
C PHE A 173 -15.04 15.04 10.56
N ALA A 174 -13.74 15.14 10.78
CA ALA A 174 -13.14 16.13 11.67
C ALA A 174 -11.93 16.79 11.01
N LYS A 175 -11.70 18.06 11.33
CA LYS A 175 -10.54 18.80 10.84
C LYS A 175 -9.81 19.52 11.96
N SER A 176 -8.52 19.68 11.76
CA SER A 176 -7.63 20.56 12.51
C SER A 176 -7.10 21.64 11.57
N ASP A 177 -7.04 22.88 12.04
CA ASP A 177 -6.43 24.01 11.34
C ASP A 177 -5.05 24.40 11.91
N ASP A 178 -4.56 23.67 12.90
CA ASP A 178 -3.37 23.97 13.71
C ASP A 178 -2.37 22.79 13.78
N GLN A 179 -2.19 22.08 12.65
CA GLN A 179 -1.28 20.93 12.53
C GLN A 179 -1.61 19.79 13.54
N GLY A 180 -2.91 19.56 13.76
CA GLY A 180 -3.36 18.48 14.64
C GLY A 180 -3.18 18.76 16.13
N ASN A 181 -2.96 20.01 16.57
CA ASN A 181 -2.96 20.36 18.00
C ASN A 181 -4.36 20.28 18.61
N SER A 182 -5.35 20.69 17.83
CA SER A 182 -6.76 20.59 18.21
C SER A 182 -7.63 20.25 17.00
N PHE A 183 -8.79 19.66 17.25
CA PHE A 183 -9.80 19.39 16.21
C PHE A 183 -11.09 20.15 16.55
N GLY A 184 -11.74 20.66 15.52
CA GLY A 184 -13.09 21.23 15.61
C GLY A 184 -14.13 20.17 15.99
N VAL A 185 -15.36 20.62 16.19
CA VAL A 185 -16.49 19.71 16.39
C VAL A 185 -16.67 18.84 15.14
N PRO A 186 -16.72 17.50 15.27
CA PRO A 186 -16.91 16.63 14.12
C PRO A 186 -18.21 16.93 13.36
N LEU A 187 -18.14 16.86 12.03
CA LEU A 187 -19.28 16.98 11.15
C LEU A 187 -19.85 15.59 10.86
N HIS A 188 -21.16 15.44 11.00
CA HIS A 188 -21.87 14.26 10.51
C HIS A 188 -22.11 14.43 9.01
N MET A 189 -21.42 13.65 8.18
CA MET A 189 -21.57 13.70 6.73
C MET A 189 -22.82 12.99 6.24
N THR A 190 -23.29 12.00 7.00
CA THR A 190 -24.53 11.29 6.78
C THR A 190 -25.41 11.31 8.04
N HIS A 191 -26.73 11.32 7.85
CA HIS A 191 -27.74 11.28 8.92
C HIS A 191 -28.86 10.34 8.52
N ASN A 192 -28.52 9.18 7.99
CA ASN A 192 -29.46 8.30 7.29
C ASN A 192 -30.05 7.25 8.23
N VAL A 193 -31.22 6.74 7.87
CA VAL A 193 -31.79 5.50 8.45
C VAL A 193 -31.12 4.24 7.86
N GLY A 194 -30.16 4.40 6.95
CA GLY A 194 -29.35 3.32 6.35
C GLY A 194 -27.97 3.20 6.99
N ASN A 195 -27.12 2.40 6.35
CA ASN A 195 -25.71 2.25 6.73
C ASN A 195 -24.82 2.94 5.70
N SER A 196 -23.94 3.77 6.21
CA SER A 196 -22.84 4.35 5.45
C SER A 196 -21.51 3.70 5.90
N GLY A 197 -20.62 3.38 4.97
CA GLY A 197 -19.40 2.65 5.28
C GLY A 197 -18.24 2.94 4.35
N ILE A 198 -17.10 2.35 4.67
CA ILE A 198 -15.85 2.38 3.87
C ILE A 198 -15.49 3.80 3.40
N PRO A 199 -15.28 4.75 4.33
CA PRO A 199 -14.90 6.11 3.94
C PRO A 199 -13.53 6.12 3.24
N LYS A 200 -13.41 6.94 2.19
CA LYS A 200 -12.15 7.25 1.51
C LYS A 200 -11.96 8.77 1.53
N LEU A 201 -10.86 9.21 2.11
CA LEU A 201 -10.56 10.61 2.33
C LEU A 201 -9.32 11.03 1.53
N SER A 202 -9.43 12.12 0.78
CA SER A 202 -8.32 12.70 0.04
C SER A 202 -8.38 14.22 0.12
N SER A 203 -7.23 14.89 -0.03
CA SER A 203 -7.16 16.34 -0.04
C SER A 203 -6.08 16.85 -1.00
N ASP A 204 -6.36 17.97 -1.67
CA ASP A 204 -5.42 18.69 -2.54
C ASP A 204 -5.69 20.20 -2.45
N GLY A 205 -4.73 20.97 -1.94
CA GLY A 205 -4.91 22.38 -1.65
C GLY A 205 -6.05 22.63 -0.67
N ASN A 206 -7.03 23.45 -1.09
CA ASN A 206 -8.24 23.73 -0.30
C ASN A 206 -9.37 22.72 -0.55
N GLN A 207 -9.15 21.77 -1.44
CA GLN A 207 -10.15 20.77 -1.77
C GLN A 207 -10.02 19.56 -0.81
N VAL A 208 -11.14 19.10 -0.30
CA VAL A 208 -11.24 17.86 0.48
C VAL A 208 -12.33 17.01 -0.13
N TYR A 209 -12.04 15.75 -0.37
CA TYR A 209 -12.93 14.78 -0.98
C TYR A 209 -13.16 13.63 -0.02
N LEU A 210 -14.43 13.31 0.20
CA LEU A 210 -14.84 12.19 1.03
C LEU A 210 -15.83 11.35 0.24
N ALA A 211 -15.46 10.10 -0.04
CA ALA A 211 -16.33 9.13 -0.68
C ALA A 211 -16.69 8.02 0.30
N TRP A 212 -17.85 7.40 0.11
CA TRP A 212 -18.34 6.30 0.95
C TRP A 212 -19.39 5.47 0.22
N GLU A 213 -19.67 4.28 0.72
CA GLU A 213 -20.83 3.50 0.34
C GLU A 213 -22.00 3.77 1.28
N ASP A 214 -23.24 3.78 0.77
CA ASP A 214 -24.45 4.13 1.53
C ASP A 214 -25.68 3.42 0.99
N ASN A 215 -26.47 2.79 1.87
CA ASN A 215 -27.69 2.08 1.48
C ASN A 215 -29.00 2.76 1.94
N SER A 216 -28.95 4.03 2.27
CA SER A 216 -30.15 4.78 2.73
C SER A 216 -31.26 4.87 1.68
N ARG A 217 -30.95 4.59 0.41
CA ARG A 217 -31.91 4.56 -0.70
C ARG A 217 -32.39 3.15 -1.07
N GLY A 218 -31.92 2.11 -0.33
CA GLY A 218 -32.29 0.71 -0.52
C GLY A 218 -31.07 -0.16 -0.82
N ASP A 219 -30.44 0.03 -1.97
CA ASP A 219 -29.19 -0.63 -2.35
C ASP A 219 -27.99 0.22 -1.95
N TYR A 220 -26.83 -0.43 -1.80
CA TYR A 220 -25.59 0.31 -1.59
C TYR A 220 -25.17 1.02 -2.87
N GLU A 221 -24.94 2.32 -2.76
CA GLU A 221 -24.46 3.21 -3.80
C GLU A 221 -23.17 3.91 -3.34
N ILE A 222 -22.37 4.41 -4.28
CA ILE A 222 -21.15 5.13 -3.97
C ILE A 222 -21.39 6.63 -4.08
N PHE A 223 -21.21 7.32 -2.97
CA PHE A 223 -21.33 8.77 -2.88
C PHE A 223 -19.97 9.45 -2.73
N LEU A 224 -19.88 10.67 -3.24
CA LEU A 224 -18.78 11.58 -2.97
C LEU A 224 -19.33 12.95 -2.57
N SER A 225 -18.75 13.53 -1.53
CA SER A 225 -18.92 14.93 -1.19
C SER A 225 -17.58 15.64 -1.19
N LYS A 226 -17.55 16.88 -1.67
CA LYS A 226 -16.35 17.71 -1.68
C LYS A 226 -16.53 18.97 -0.84
N SER A 227 -15.43 19.44 -0.30
CA SER A 227 -15.27 20.78 0.27
C SER A 227 -14.32 21.58 -0.61
N SER A 228 -14.60 22.86 -0.80
CA SER A 228 -13.73 23.81 -1.50
C SER A 228 -13.16 24.88 -0.55
N ASP A 229 -13.37 24.73 0.75
CA ASP A 229 -13.01 25.67 1.81
C ASP A 229 -12.24 24.99 2.96
N SER A 230 -11.35 24.07 2.58
CA SER A 230 -10.50 23.30 3.51
C SER A 230 -11.30 22.54 4.56
N GLY A 231 -12.41 21.91 4.16
CA GLY A 231 -13.22 21.07 5.05
C GLY A 231 -14.12 21.85 6.03
N THR A 232 -14.31 23.14 5.82
CA THR A 232 -15.21 23.95 6.67
C THR A 232 -16.67 23.67 6.36
N SER A 233 -17.00 23.49 5.09
CA SER A 233 -18.31 23.03 4.62
C SER A 233 -18.16 22.03 3.48
N PHE A 234 -19.18 21.20 3.26
CA PHE A 234 -19.22 20.22 2.20
C PHE A 234 -20.42 20.45 1.28
N HIS A 235 -20.24 20.20 0.00
CA HIS A 235 -21.30 20.22 -0.98
C HIS A 235 -22.24 19.02 -0.78
N VAL A 236 -23.44 19.12 -1.35
CA VAL A 236 -24.38 17.99 -1.36
C VAL A 236 -23.71 16.79 -2.03
N PRO A 237 -23.78 15.59 -1.41
CA PRO A 237 -23.15 14.40 -1.99
C PRO A 237 -23.69 14.08 -3.38
N VAL A 238 -22.77 13.74 -4.29
CA VAL A 238 -23.06 13.24 -5.64
C VAL A 238 -23.01 11.73 -5.61
N ASP A 239 -24.06 11.10 -6.15
CA ASP A 239 -24.10 9.67 -6.40
C ASP A 239 -23.24 9.37 -7.62
N MET A 240 -22.12 8.67 -7.43
CA MET A 240 -21.18 8.31 -8.49
C MET A 240 -21.55 7.01 -9.19
N SER A 241 -22.21 6.09 -8.50
CA SER A 241 -22.55 4.78 -9.06
C SER A 241 -23.71 4.86 -10.05
N THR A 242 -24.79 5.55 -9.70
CA THR A 242 -25.96 5.73 -10.59
C THR A 242 -26.44 4.43 -11.28
N THR A 243 -26.22 3.28 -10.63
CA THR A 243 -26.55 1.93 -11.12
C THR A 243 -27.83 1.42 -10.43
N THR A 244 -28.25 0.20 -10.73
CA THR A 244 -29.40 -0.46 -10.10
C THR A 244 -29.00 -1.63 -9.22
N GLY A 245 -27.70 -1.89 -9.10
CA GLY A 245 -27.13 -2.97 -8.32
C GLY A 245 -26.57 -2.51 -6.99
N GLN A 246 -26.00 -3.44 -6.25
CA GLN A 246 -25.22 -3.16 -5.05
C GLN A 246 -23.82 -2.71 -5.44
N SER A 247 -23.43 -1.50 -5.07
CA SER A 247 -22.09 -0.96 -5.24
C SER A 247 -21.32 -1.01 -3.93
N GLY A 248 -20.04 -1.31 -3.96
CA GLY A 248 -19.23 -1.38 -2.72
C GLY A 248 -17.73 -1.28 -2.96
N THR A 249 -16.98 -1.21 -1.86
CA THR A 249 -15.51 -1.12 -1.85
C THR A 249 -14.96 -0.01 -2.76
N PRO A 250 -15.37 1.26 -2.59
CA PRO A 250 -14.89 2.34 -3.43
C PRO A 250 -13.41 2.63 -3.19
N GLU A 251 -12.70 2.96 -4.28
CA GLU A 251 -11.41 3.62 -4.24
C GLU A 251 -11.49 4.93 -5.02
N VAL A 252 -10.88 5.99 -4.51
CA VAL A 252 -10.94 7.32 -5.10
C VAL A 252 -9.56 7.96 -5.11
N ILE A 253 -9.16 8.49 -6.27
CA ILE A 253 -7.92 9.27 -6.43
C ILE A 253 -8.26 10.62 -7.03
N VAL A 254 -7.66 11.65 -6.46
CA VAL A 254 -7.76 13.04 -6.95
C VAL A 254 -6.42 13.46 -7.54
N SER A 255 -6.46 14.09 -8.71
CA SER A 255 -5.29 14.63 -9.38
C SER A 255 -5.65 15.96 -10.09
N GLY A 256 -5.36 17.07 -9.45
CA GLY A 256 -5.81 18.39 -9.90
C GLY A 256 -7.34 18.45 -9.97
N ASN A 257 -7.88 18.85 -11.13
CA ASN A 257 -9.34 18.90 -11.34
C ASN A 257 -9.99 17.55 -11.67
N ASN A 258 -9.20 16.49 -11.77
CA ASN A 258 -9.75 15.16 -12.07
C ASN A 258 -9.99 14.39 -10.77
N VAL A 259 -11.16 13.79 -10.68
CA VAL A 259 -11.51 12.81 -9.64
C VAL A 259 -11.84 11.50 -10.33
N TYR A 260 -11.19 10.43 -9.93
CA TYR A 260 -11.37 9.09 -10.47
C TYR A 260 -11.88 8.18 -9.37
N ALA A 261 -12.82 7.32 -9.72
CA ALA A 261 -13.35 6.32 -8.80
C ALA A 261 -13.48 4.96 -9.48
N VAL A 262 -13.17 3.90 -8.72
CA VAL A 262 -13.44 2.50 -9.06
C VAL A 262 -14.18 1.85 -7.90
N TRP A 263 -15.06 0.91 -8.20
CA TRP A 263 -15.80 0.13 -7.20
C TRP A 263 -16.27 -1.18 -7.78
N MET A 264 -16.73 -2.09 -6.96
CA MET A 264 -17.45 -3.30 -7.39
C MET A 264 -18.95 -3.05 -7.42
N ASP A 265 -19.65 -3.60 -8.43
CA ASP A 265 -21.08 -3.38 -8.64
C ASP A 265 -21.72 -4.62 -9.29
N ASN A 266 -22.91 -5.02 -8.83
CA ASN A 266 -23.55 -6.24 -9.32
C ASN A 266 -24.75 -6.00 -10.27
N THR A 267 -24.86 -4.82 -10.87
CA THR A 267 -25.93 -4.48 -11.84
C THR A 267 -26.05 -5.46 -12.99
N SER A 268 -24.94 -6.04 -13.44
CA SER A 268 -24.89 -7.04 -14.53
C SER A 268 -25.35 -8.44 -14.10
N GLY A 269 -25.55 -8.68 -12.80
CA GLY A 269 -25.90 -9.98 -12.20
C GLY A 269 -24.73 -10.69 -11.52
N ASN A 270 -23.48 -10.32 -11.83
CA ASN A 270 -22.25 -10.61 -11.08
C ASN A 270 -21.67 -9.31 -10.57
N TYR A 271 -20.75 -9.37 -9.61
CA TYR A 271 -19.95 -8.21 -9.29
C TYR A 271 -18.91 -7.97 -10.40
N ASP A 272 -18.96 -6.77 -10.98
CA ASP A 272 -17.99 -6.26 -11.96
C ASP A 272 -17.27 -5.03 -11.41
N ILE A 273 -16.14 -4.66 -12.00
CA ILE A 273 -15.43 -3.44 -11.62
C ILE A 273 -15.89 -2.30 -12.51
N PHE A 274 -16.49 -1.30 -11.87
CA PHE A 274 -16.92 -0.06 -12.51
C PHE A 274 -15.93 1.07 -12.28
N PHE A 275 -15.89 1.96 -13.24
CA PHE A 275 -15.07 3.16 -13.23
C PHE A 275 -15.90 4.38 -13.61
N THR A 276 -15.66 5.50 -12.94
CA THR A 276 -16.13 6.81 -13.38
C THR A 276 -15.07 7.87 -13.16
N LYS A 277 -15.23 9.04 -13.79
CA LYS A 277 -14.38 10.21 -13.59
C LYS A 277 -15.17 11.51 -13.61
N SER A 278 -14.63 12.47 -12.92
CA SER A 278 -14.95 13.90 -13.02
C SER A 278 -13.76 14.64 -13.59
N THR A 279 -14.00 15.68 -14.39
CA THR A 279 -12.98 16.62 -14.91
C THR A 279 -13.22 18.06 -14.45
N ASP A 280 -14.21 18.26 -13.58
CA ASP A 280 -14.63 19.55 -13.02
C ASP A 280 -14.47 19.61 -11.48
N GLY A 281 -13.52 18.83 -10.95
CA GLY A 281 -13.24 18.80 -9.52
C GLY A 281 -14.31 18.09 -8.68
N GLY A 282 -15.02 17.11 -9.26
CA GLY A 282 -16.03 16.31 -8.55
C GLY A 282 -17.43 16.94 -8.51
N ASP A 283 -17.70 17.99 -9.31
CA ASP A 283 -19.05 18.57 -9.40
C ASP A 283 -19.99 17.68 -10.20
N THR A 284 -19.48 17.06 -11.28
CA THR A 284 -20.22 16.09 -12.08
C THR A 284 -19.34 14.91 -12.44
N PHE A 285 -19.97 13.75 -12.64
CA PHE A 285 -19.28 12.51 -13.03
C PHE A 285 -19.79 12.00 -14.37
N ALA A 286 -18.89 11.40 -15.14
CA ALA A 286 -19.24 10.67 -16.34
C ALA A 286 -20.11 9.44 -15.98
N LYS A 287 -20.88 8.92 -16.93
CA LYS A 287 -21.61 7.66 -16.73
C LYS A 287 -20.62 6.54 -16.38
N PRO A 288 -20.89 5.74 -15.34
CA PRO A 288 -20.07 4.59 -15.01
C PRO A 288 -19.89 3.60 -16.14
N VAL A 289 -18.69 3.03 -16.24
CA VAL A 289 -18.30 2.06 -17.25
C VAL A 289 -17.80 0.81 -16.55
N ASP A 290 -18.38 -0.35 -16.88
CA ASP A 290 -17.81 -1.65 -16.52
C ASP A 290 -16.47 -1.82 -17.25
N ILE A 291 -15.40 -2.10 -16.52
CA ILE A 291 -14.04 -2.27 -17.06
C ILE A 291 -13.53 -3.71 -16.93
N SER A 292 -14.23 -4.56 -16.20
CA SER A 292 -13.87 -5.97 -16.04
C SER A 292 -14.36 -6.83 -17.21
N HIS A 293 -15.60 -6.69 -17.61
CA HIS A 293 -16.22 -7.42 -18.73
C HIS A 293 -15.98 -8.94 -18.72
N LEU A 294 -15.92 -9.57 -17.54
CA LEU A 294 -15.57 -10.97 -17.37
C LEU A 294 -16.76 -11.77 -16.81
N LYS A 295 -16.67 -13.10 -16.89
CA LYS A 295 -17.62 -13.98 -16.22
C LYS A 295 -17.15 -14.25 -14.79
N GLY A 296 -18.10 -14.32 -13.86
CA GLY A 296 -17.84 -14.50 -12.43
C GLY A 296 -17.61 -13.16 -11.74
N ASP A 297 -17.51 -13.20 -10.42
CA ASP A 297 -17.41 -11.99 -9.62
C ASP A 297 -16.02 -11.38 -9.67
N SER A 298 -15.98 -10.06 -9.85
CA SER A 298 -14.80 -9.20 -9.73
C SER A 298 -14.90 -8.40 -8.43
N GLY A 299 -13.83 -8.29 -7.68
CA GLY A 299 -13.88 -7.56 -6.40
C GLY A 299 -12.53 -7.03 -5.92
N TYR A 300 -12.57 -6.25 -4.84
CA TYR A 300 -11.40 -5.65 -4.22
C TYR A 300 -10.53 -4.87 -5.21
N PRO A 301 -11.11 -3.91 -5.95
CA PRO A 301 -10.34 -3.12 -6.90
C PRO A 301 -9.31 -2.25 -6.17
N GLN A 302 -8.15 -2.12 -6.80
CA GLN A 302 -7.13 -1.15 -6.44
C GLN A 302 -6.69 -0.42 -7.71
N PHE A 303 -6.35 0.86 -7.60
CA PHE A 303 -5.90 1.57 -8.77
C PHE A 303 -4.88 2.65 -8.44
N THR A 304 -4.16 3.08 -9.47
CA THR A 304 -3.23 4.20 -9.39
C THR A 304 -3.31 5.02 -10.66
N VAL A 305 -2.92 6.28 -10.55
CA VAL A 305 -2.89 7.24 -11.66
C VAL A 305 -1.48 7.74 -11.84
N TRP A 306 -0.95 7.62 -13.05
CA TRP A 306 0.34 8.19 -13.42
C TRP A 306 0.22 9.01 -14.70
N LYS A 307 0.36 10.33 -14.59
CA LYS A 307 0.09 11.28 -15.68
C LYS A 307 -1.37 11.12 -16.18
N ASN A 308 -1.56 10.76 -17.45
CA ASN A 308 -2.88 10.54 -18.05
C ASN A 308 -3.27 9.05 -18.10
N ASN A 309 -2.46 8.18 -17.47
CA ASN A 309 -2.73 6.75 -17.45
C ASN A 309 -3.40 6.35 -16.14
N ILE A 310 -4.38 5.48 -16.23
CA ILE A 310 -5.06 4.87 -15.09
C ILE A 310 -4.82 3.37 -15.17
N TYR A 311 -4.39 2.79 -14.07
CA TYR A 311 -4.07 1.38 -13.94
C TYR A 311 -4.90 0.78 -12.82
N VAL A 312 -5.69 -0.23 -13.16
CA VAL A 312 -6.62 -0.88 -12.22
C VAL A 312 -6.29 -2.36 -12.12
N THR A 313 -6.28 -2.89 -10.92
CA THR A 313 -6.14 -4.33 -10.64
C THR A 313 -7.25 -4.80 -9.71
N TRP A 314 -7.67 -6.04 -9.84
CA TRP A 314 -8.72 -6.63 -9.01
C TRP A 314 -8.58 -8.14 -8.89
N THR A 315 -9.31 -8.72 -7.94
CA THR A 315 -9.50 -10.17 -7.81
C THR A 315 -10.68 -10.62 -8.67
N GLN A 316 -10.50 -11.64 -9.50
CA GLN A 316 -11.50 -12.19 -10.41
C GLN A 316 -11.79 -13.65 -10.07
N THR A 317 -13.04 -14.01 -9.88
CA THR A 317 -13.47 -15.40 -9.77
C THR A 317 -13.36 -16.09 -11.14
N ILE A 318 -12.58 -17.17 -11.21
CA ILE A 318 -12.42 -17.99 -12.42
C ILE A 318 -13.34 -19.20 -12.40
N SER A 319 -13.32 -19.95 -11.30
CA SER A 319 -14.21 -21.10 -11.09
C SER A 319 -14.20 -21.53 -9.62
N GLY A 320 -15.38 -21.75 -9.04
CA GLY A 320 -15.50 -22.22 -7.67
C GLY A 320 -14.75 -21.35 -6.67
N THR A 321 -13.68 -21.86 -6.06
CA THR A 321 -12.82 -21.15 -5.12
C THR A 321 -11.51 -20.66 -5.73
N ASN A 322 -11.36 -20.74 -7.05
CA ASN A 322 -10.19 -20.23 -7.75
C ASN A 322 -10.40 -18.77 -8.16
N TYR A 323 -9.49 -17.93 -7.74
CA TYR A 323 -9.46 -16.49 -8.01
C TYR A 323 -8.11 -16.15 -8.64
N ASP A 324 -8.13 -15.26 -9.64
CA ASP A 324 -6.93 -14.70 -10.27
C ASP A 324 -6.90 -13.18 -10.15
N ILE A 325 -5.71 -12.62 -10.32
CA ILE A 325 -5.48 -11.18 -10.35
C ILE A 325 -5.53 -10.70 -11.79
N PHE A 326 -6.42 -9.75 -12.04
CA PHE A 326 -6.57 -9.08 -13.32
C PHE A 326 -6.11 -7.63 -13.26
N PHE A 327 -5.80 -7.13 -14.44
CA PHE A 327 -5.32 -5.77 -14.65
C PHE A 327 -5.94 -5.19 -15.92
N ALA A 328 -6.34 -3.91 -15.85
CA ALA A 328 -6.72 -3.14 -17.03
C ALA A 328 -6.10 -1.74 -16.95
N LYS A 329 -5.86 -1.13 -18.10
CA LYS A 329 -5.33 0.23 -18.18
C LYS A 329 -6.16 1.11 -19.11
N SER A 330 -6.14 2.40 -18.81
CA SER A 330 -6.51 3.48 -19.70
C SER A 330 -5.28 4.33 -19.99
N SER A 331 -5.05 4.66 -21.27
CA SER A 331 -3.97 5.57 -21.70
C SER A 331 -4.48 6.96 -22.12
N ASN A 332 -5.76 7.24 -21.90
CA ASN A 332 -6.46 8.44 -22.35
C ASN A 332 -7.33 9.05 -21.23
N ASN A 333 -6.78 9.07 -20.03
CA ASN A 333 -7.44 9.69 -18.88
C ASN A 333 -8.81 9.07 -18.53
N GLY A 334 -8.96 7.74 -18.72
CA GLY A 334 -10.19 7.02 -18.38
C GLY A 334 -11.31 7.11 -19.44
N ASP A 335 -11.05 7.62 -20.66
CA ASP A 335 -12.08 7.62 -21.71
C ASP A 335 -12.38 6.22 -22.22
N THR A 336 -11.35 5.37 -22.29
CA THR A 336 -11.48 3.94 -22.62
C THR A 336 -10.45 3.13 -21.84
N PHE A 337 -10.77 1.85 -21.61
CA PHE A 337 -9.87 0.87 -21.03
C PHE A 337 -9.53 -0.23 -22.03
N ASP A 338 -8.30 -0.71 -21.96
CA ASP A 338 -7.86 -1.88 -22.72
C ASP A 338 -8.50 -3.15 -22.16
N LYS A 339 -8.49 -4.22 -22.95
CA LYS A 339 -8.98 -5.53 -22.50
C LYS A 339 -8.18 -6.02 -21.28
N PRO A 340 -8.83 -6.55 -20.23
CA PRO A 340 -8.17 -7.09 -19.06
C PRO A 340 -7.11 -8.16 -19.34
N ILE A 341 -6.02 -8.13 -18.60
CA ILE A 341 -4.92 -9.10 -18.62
C ILE A 341 -4.95 -9.90 -17.31
N ASN A 342 -4.89 -11.23 -17.38
CA ASN A 342 -4.71 -12.07 -16.19
C ASN A 342 -3.23 -12.09 -15.81
N LEU A 343 -2.89 -11.58 -14.63
CA LEU A 343 -1.52 -11.47 -14.13
C LEU A 343 -1.05 -12.71 -13.36
N SER A 344 -1.91 -13.36 -12.60
CA SER A 344 -1.55 -14.55 -11.84
C SER A 344 -1.61 -15.83 -12.67
N ASN A 345 -2.69 -16.05 -13.40
CA ASN A 345 -2.91 -17.15 -14.34
C ASN A 345 -2.39 -18.50 -13.83
N ASN A 346 -2.84 -18.92 -12.67
CA ASN A 346 -2.36 -20.11 -11.98
C ASN A 346 -3.51 -20.99 -11.43
N PHE A 347 -3.19 -22.07 -10.71
CA PHE A 347 -4.19 -23.03 -10.22
C PHE A 347 -4.63 -22.77 -8.78
N GLY A 348 -3.92 -21.92 -8.02
CA GLY A 348 -4.24 -21.58 -6.63
C GLY A 348 -5.00 -20.26 -6.54
N PRO A 349 -5.81 -20.04 -5.49
CA PRO A 349 -6.41 -18.76 -5.25
C PRO A 349 -5.38 -17.64 -5.10
N SER A 350 -5.58 -16.55 -5.87
CA SER A 350 -4.82 -15.30 -5.81
C SER A 350 -5.77 -14.18 -5.38
N GLY A 351 -5.41 -13.35 -4.40
CA GLY A 351 -6.31 -12.32 -3.90
C GLY A 351 -5.58 -11.12 -3.29
N TRP A 352 -6.36 -10.11 -2.89
CA TRP A 352 -5.91 -8.89 -2.22
C TRP A 352 -4.79 -8.17 -2.99
N PRO A 353 -5.05 -7.77 -4.24
CA PRO A 353 -4.04 -7.09 -5.03
C PRO A 353 -3.73 -5.72 -4.47
N LYS A 354 -2.48 -5.28 -4.65
CA LYS A 354 -2.03 -3.90 -4.45
C LYS A 354 -1.34 -3.43 -5.72
N ILE A 355 -1.41 -2.13 -5.99
CA ILE A 355 -0.80 -1.52 -7.16
C ILE A 355 -0.13 -0.21 -6.79
N ALA A 356 1.07 0.02 -7.32
CA ALA A 356 1.76 1.30 -7.21
C ALA A 356 2.45 1.62 -8.54
N SER A 357 2.67 2.91 -8.80
CA SER A 357 3.36 3.38 -10.00
C SER A 357 4.16 4.64 -9.71
N ASP A 358 5.37 4.68 -10.24
CA ASP A 358 6.28 5.85 -10.26
C ASP A 358 6.86 6.08 -11.67
N GLY A 359 6.22 5.49 -12.68
CA GLY A 359 6.66 5.40 -14.07
C GLY A 359 6.70 3.94 -14.52
N ASN A 360 7.20 3.03 -13.69
CA ASN A 360 6.91 1.60 -13.78
C ASN A 360 5.60 1.29 -13.05
N ILE A 361 5.02 0.13 -13.33
CA ILE A 361 3.84 -0.37 -12.63
C ILE A 361 4.24 -1.63 -11.87
N TYR A 362 3.86 -1.69 -10.61
CA TYR A 362 4.06 -2.83 -9.75
C TYR A 362 2.69 -3.32 -9.27
N VAL A 363 2.45 -4.62 -9.37
CA VAL A 363 1.25 -5.26 -8.84
C VAL A 363 1.69 -6.43 -7.96
N SER A 364 1.24 -6.45 -6.71
CA SER A 364 1.46 -7.55 -5.78
C SER A 364 0.15 -8.17 -5.35
N TRP A 365 0.20 -9.40 -4.89
CA TRP A 365 -0.97 -10.13 -4.37
C TRP A 365 -0.54 -11.25 -3.43
N VAL A 366 -1.50 -11.82 -2.76
CA VAL A 366 -1.34 -13.04 -1.97
C VAL A 366 -1.77 -14.22 -2.82
N ASP A 367 -0.98 -15.30 -2.84
CA ASP A 367 -1.13 -16.43 -3.75
C ASP A 367 -0.88 -17.77 -3.06
N SER A 368 -1.76 -18.73 -3.25
CA SER A 368 -1.65 -20.05 -2.62
C SER A 368 -1.03 -21.13 -3.52
N THR A 369 -0.67 -20.81 -4.76
CA THR A 369 -0.09 -21.76 -5.73
C THR A 369 1.17 -22.46 -5.22
N PRO A 370 2.05 -21.82 -4.42
CA PRO A 370 3.20 -22.49 -3.81
C PRO A 370 2.84 -23.54 -2.75
N GLY A 371 1.56 -23.76 -2.45
CA GLY A 371 1.08 -24.74 -1.46
C GLY A 371 0.76 -24.16 -0.08
N LYS A 372 0.98 -22.87 0.08
CA LYS A 372 0.63 -21.98 1.18
C LYS A 372 0.51 -20.57 0.64
N PHE A 373 -0.05 -19.65 1.40
CA PHE A 373 -0.11 -18.27 0.97
C PHE A 373 1.26 -17.59 1.03
N ASP A 374 1.70 -17.08 -0.11
CA ASP A 374 2.90 -16.27 -0.28
C ASP A 374 2.55 -14.92 -0.93
N VAL A 375 3.40 -13.93 -0.74
CA VAL A 375 3.29 -12.64 -1.42
C VAL A 375 4.07 -12.69 -2.73
N LEU A 376 3.36 -12.50 -3.83
CA LEU A 376 3.92 -12.40 -5.18
C LEU A 376 3.85 -10.96 -5.69
N ILE A 377 4.76 -10.62 -6.59
CA ILE A 377 4.79 -9.34 -7.28
C ILE A 377 5.16 -9.50 -8.75
N THR A 378 4.59 -8.65 -9.59
CA THR A 378 5.02 -8.48 -10.99
C THR A 378 5.24 -7.01 -11.30
N LYS A 379 5.96 -6.75 -12.40
CA LYS A 379 6.34 -5.42 -12.84
C LYS A 379 6.09 -5.24 -14.33
N SER A 380 5.68 -4.04 -14.72
CA SER A 380 5.67 -3.57 -16.09
C SER A 380 6.54 -2.32 -16.22
N THR A 381 7.39 -2.28 -17.26
CA THR A 381 8.23 -1.12 -17.61
C THR A 381 7.81 -0.44 -18.91
N ASP A 382 6.72 -0.93 -19.54
CA ASP A 382 6.18 -0.46 -20.80
C ASP A 382 4.74 0.10 -20.66
N SER A 383 4.48 0.74 -19.52
CA SER A 383 3.19 1.36 -19.19
C SER A 383 2.04 0.37 -19.21
N GLY A 384 2.26 -0.86 -18.71
CA GLY A 384 1.24 -1.90 -18.57
C GLY A 384 0.87 -2.61 -19.87
N ALA A 385 1.70 -2.54 -20.91
CA ALA A 385 1.48 -3.32 -22.14
C ALA A 385 1.86 -4.78 -21.92
N THR A 386 2.95 -5.04 -21.18
CA THR A 386 3.37 -6.37 -20.76
C THR A 386 3.84 -6.38 -19.33
N PHE A 387 3.81 -7.54 -18.68
CA PHE A 387 4.29 -7.76 -17.33
C PHE A 387 5.35 -8.87 -17.31
N GLU A 388 6.33 -8.72 -16.43
CA GLU A 388 7.31 -9.76 -16.12
C GLU A 388 6.63 -10.97 -15.47
N ASN A 389 7.28 -12.13 -15.48
CA ASN A 389 6.76 -13.28 -14.71
C ASN A 389 6.71 -12.93 -13.23
N PRO A 390 5.63 -13.33 -12.51
CA PRO A 390 5.54 -13.08 -11.08
C PRO A 390 6.72 -13.64 -10.30
N THR A 391 7.23 -12.82 -9.37
CA THR A 391 8.27 -13.20 -8.42
C THR A 391 7.64 -13.45 -7.06
N ASN A 392 7.91 -14.59 -6.43
CA ASN A 392 7.57 -14.84 -5.04
C ASN A 392 8.52 -14.04 -4.15
N LEU A 393 8.00 -13.06 -3.37
CA LEU A 393 8.80 -12.23 -2.48
C LEU A 393 9.01 -12.86 -1.11
N SER A 394 7.99 -13.48 -0.59
CA SER A 394 8.02 -13.97 0.79
C SER A 394 8.91 -15.19 0.93
N HIS A 395 8.87 -16.14 -0.03
CA HIS A 395 9.60 -17.41 0.06
C HIS A 395 9.55 -18.03 1.47
N SER A 396 8.51 -17.71 2.22
CA SER A 396 8.38 -18.03 3.63
C SER A 396 8.21 -19.54 3.84
N LYS A 397 8.51 -20.01 5.04
CA LYS A 397 8.13 -21.37 5.50
C LYS A 397 6.72 -21.40 6.08
N THR A 398 6.16 -20.24 6.38
CA THR A 398 4.83 -20.02 6.95
C THR A 398 3.96 -19.22 5.98
N GLU A 399 2.73 -18.95 6.35
CA GLU A 399 1.80 -18.13 5.57
C GLU A 399 2.25 -16.67 5.54
N SER A 400 1.95 -15.97 4.44
CA SER A 400 2.21 -14.55 4.23
C SER A 400 0.95 -13.87 3.71
N TYR A 401 0.53 -12.76 4.36
CA TYR A 401 -0.71 -12.05 4.08
C TYR A 401 -0.53 -10.54 4.16
N GLU A 402 -1.62 -9.79 3.87
CA GLU A 402 -1.75 -8.35 4.13
C GLU A 402 -0.57 -7.56 3.58
N ASN A 403 -0.29 -7.78 2.30
CA ASN A 403 0.78 -7.03 1.62
C ASN A 403 0.36 -5.58 1.37
N GLU A 404 1.32 -4.66 1.58
CA GLU A 404 1.20 -3.25 1.24
C GLU A 404 2.43 -2.78 0.50
N MET A 405 2.27 -1.77 -0.37
CA MET A 405 3.38 -1.25 -1.17
C MET A 405 3.36 0.27 -1.31
N ALA A 406 4.56 0.82 -1.45
CA ALA A 406 4.79 2.18 -1.90
C ALA A 406 5.83 2.17 -3.02
N ALA A 407 5.71 3.07 -3.99
CA ALA A 407 6.71 3.25 -5.05
C ALA A 407 7.24 4.68 -5.04
N LEU A 408 8.56 4.83 -5.12
CA LEU A 408 9.25 6.11 -5.18
C LEU A 408 10.57 5.96 -5.93
N ASP A 409 10.84 6.84 -6.88
CA ASP A 409 12.11 6.93 -7.62
C ASP A 409 12.58 5.58 -8.21
N ASN A 410 11.69 4.89 -8.93
CA ASN A 410 11.88 3.56 -9.51
C ASN A 410 12.19 2.43 -8.51
N THR A 411 11.92 2.66 -7.24
CA THR A 411 12.03 1.65 -6.18
C THR A 411 10.65 1.35 -5.62
N VAL A 412 10.31 0.06 -5.50
CA VAL A 412 9.12 -0.36 -4.76
C VAL A 412 9.53 -0.90 -3.39
N TYR A 413 8.78 -0.51 -2.40
CA TYR A 413 8.93 -0.87 -0.99
C TYR A 413 7.71 -1.70 -0.58
N MET A 414 7.96 -2.86 -0.02
CA MET A 414 6.94 -3.83 0.33
C MET A 414 6.98 -4.15 1.81
N VAL A 415 5.81 -4.22 2.44
CA VAL A 415 5.63 -4.82 3.76
C VAL A 415 4.54 -5.87 3.69
N TRP A 416 4.66 -6.90 4.51
CA TRP A 416 3.61 -7.91 4.66
C TRP A 416 3.70 -8.56 6.03
N GLN A 417 2.62 -9.23 6.38
CA GLN A 417 2.51 -10.07 7.56
C GLN A 417 3.00 -11.48 7.24
N GLU A 418 3.89 -12.05 8.05
CA GLU A 418 4.43 -13.40 7.88
C GLU A 418 4.42 -14.16 9.19
N GLY A 419 3.95 -15.38 9.19
CA GLY A 419 3.96 -16.23 10.39
C GLY A 419 2.83 -17.23 10.46
N ALA A 420 2.77 -17.95 11.58
CA ALA A 420 1.62 -18.77 11.94
C ALA A 420 0.62 -17.93 12.75
N SER A 421 -0.66 -18.29 12.71
CA SER A 421 -1.72 -17.63 13.48
C SER A 421 -1.33 -17.43 14.95
N GLY A 422 -1.46 -16.20 15.44
CA GLY A 422 -1.10 -15.80 16.80
C GLY A 422 0.39 -15.51 17.02
N ASN A 423 1.21 -15.52 15.95
CA ASN A 423 2.64 -15.20 16.01
C ASN A 423 3.17 -14.67 14.67
N HIS A 424 2.45 -13.73 14.11
CA HIS A 424 2.88 -13.07 12.88
C HIS A 424 3.93 -12.00 13.16
N THR A 425 4.72 -11.71 12.14
CA THR A 425 5.71 -10.62 12.15
C THR A 425 5.52 -9.77 10.92
N ILE A 426 5.81 -8.48 11.04
CA ILE A 426 5.89 -7.62 9.87
C ILE A 426 7.30 -7.69 9.31
N VAL A 427 7.37 -8.00 8.03
CA VAL A 427 8.60 -8.06 7.26
C VAL A 427 8.58 -7.04 6.14
N PHE A 428 9.76 -6.63 5.72
CA PHE A 428 9.98 -5.60 4.71
C PHE A 428 10.95 -6.12 3.65
N SER A 429 10.70 -5.75 2.40
CA SER A 429 11.63 -5.91 1.28
C SER A 429 11.50 -4.71 0.35
N LYS A 430 12.55 -4.42 -0.42
CA LYS A 430 12.52 -3.41 -1.47
C LYS A 430 13.09 -3.94 -2.76
N SER A 431 12.65 -3.37 -3.88
CA SER A 431 13.32 -3.66 -5.15
C SER A 431 14.74 -3.11 -5.11
N THR A 432 15.67 -3.91 -5.61
CA THR A 432 17.02 -3.45 -5.91
C THR A 432 16.93 -2.71 -7.24
N THR A 433 17.48 -1.48 -7.31
CA THR A 433 17.67 -0.83 -8.60
C THR A 433 18.46 -1.78 -9.48
N PHE A 434 17.88 -2.22 -10.59
CA PHE A 434 18.63 -2.93 -11.60
C PHE A 434 19.74 -2.00 -12.09
N VAL A 435 20.95 -2.13 -11.54
CA VAL A 435 22.10 -1.98 -12.40
C VAL A 435 21.88 -3.08 -13.43
N PRO A 436 21.77 -2.77 -14.75
CA PRO A 436 21.65 -3.82 -15.74
C PRO A 436 22.78 -4.79 -15.41
N GLU A 437 22.48 -6.05 -15.05
CA GLU A 437 23.50 -7.06 -15.00
C GLU A 437 24.03 -7.12 -16.43
N PHE A 438 25.09 -6.39 -16.66
CA PHE A 438 25.91 -6.67 -17.81
C PHE A 438 26.26 -8.13 -17.64
N GLY A 439 25.58 -8.98 -18.41
CA GLY A 439 25.82 -10.41 -18.34
C GLY A 439 27.33 -10.70 -18.37
N PRO A 440 27.79 -11.88 -17.95
CA PRO A 440 29.19 -12.19 -17.78
C PRO A 440 30.07 -11.74 -18.95
N LEU A 441 29.51 -11.66 -20.15
CA LEU A 441 30.17 -11.14 -21.36
C LEU A 441 30.41 -9.62 -21.34
N ALA A 442 29.50 -8.82 -20.73
CA ALA A 442 29.69 -7.37 -20.65
C ALA A 442 30.66 -6.99 -19.54
N SER A 443 30.69 -7.75 -18.43
CA SER A 443 31.73 -7.61 -17.41
C SER A 443 33.10 -7.93 -17.95
N VAL A 444 33.23 -8.98 -18.78
CA VAL A 444 34.45 -9.32 -19.48
C VAL A 444 34.84 -8.22 -20.49
N ALA A 445 33.88 -7.66 -21.24
CA ALA A 445 34.14 -6.56 -22.17
C ALA A 445 34.61 -5.29 -21.44
N LEU A 446 34.06 -4.97 -20.26
CA LEU A 446 34.49 -3.83 -19.44
C LEU A 446 35.91 -4.03 -18.91
N VAL A 447 36.24 -5.22 -18.40
CA VAL A 447 37.58 -5.54 -17.92
C VAL A 447 38.59 -5.52 -19.08
N LEU A 448 38.25 -6.03 -20.27
CA LEU A 448 39.10 -6.00 -21.46
C LEU A 448 39.29 -4.56 -21.99
N SER A 449 38.26 -3.70 -21.90
CA SER A 449 38.38 -2.29 -22.33
C SER A 449 39.27 -1.49 -21.37
N ILE A 450 39.16 -1.69 -20.07
CA ILE A 450 40.03 -1.07 -19.07
C ILE A 450 41.47 -1.59 -19.22
N GLY A 451 41.64 -2.90 -19.43
CA GLY A 451 42.94 -3.51 -19.68
C GLY A 451 43.62 -2.96 -20.94
N SER A 452 42.85 -2.74 -22.02
CA SER A 452 43.40 -2.15 -23.27
C SER A 452 43.77 -0.67 -23.11
N ILE A 453 43.04 0.11 -22.34
CA ILE A 453 43.36 1.51 -22.03
C ILE A 453 44.66 1.58 -21.22
N ILE A 454 44.84 0.70 -20.24
CA ILE A 454 46.10 0.63 -19.45
C ILE A 454 47.30 0.25 -20.33
N VAL A 455 47.14 -0.73 -21.21
CA VAL A 455 48.22 -1.16 -22.13
C VAL A 455 48.58 -0.06 -23.13
N VAL A 456 47.60 0.67 -23.67
CA VAL A 456 47.84 1.80 -24.58
C VAL A 456 48.51 2.96 -23.84
N SER A 457 48.07 3.26 -22.61
CA SER A 457 48.71 4.29 -21.77
C SER A 457 50.13 3.94 -21.39
N TYR A 458 50.43 2.68 -21.09
CA TYR A 458 51.81 2.22 -20.80
C TYR A 458 52.72 2.27 -22.02
N ARG A 459 52.22 1.96 -23.23
CA ARG A 459 52.99 2.05 -24.48
C ARG A 459 53.21 3.51 -24.93
N SER A 460 52.30 4.41 -24.62
CA SER A 460 52.51 5.84 -24.94
C SER A 460 53.53 6.53 -24.03
N SER A 461 53.64 6.10 -22.77
CA SER A 461 54.64 6.63 -21.83
C SER A 461 56.06 6.13 -22.10
N LEU A 462 56.22 5.02 -22.86
CA LEU A 462 57.54 4.48 -23.27
C LEU A 462 58.12 5.13 -24.53
N LYS A 463 57.38 5.98 -25.26
CA LYS A 463 57.82 6.69 -26.45
C LYS A 463 58.30 8.12 -26.22
N LEU A 464 58.44 8.58 -25.01
CA LEU A 464 58.90 9.92 -24.65
C LEU A 464 60.26 9.91 -23.94
N LYS A 465 61.18 9.06 -24.36
CA LYS A 465 62.65 9.14 -24.06
C LYS A 465 63.41 8.73 -25.28
N ILE A 466 63.60 9.68 -26.17
CA ILE A 466 64.83 9.86 -27.05
C ILE A 466 65.02 11.35 -27.21
#